data_6e4f98dd7eb20824eb0dcb5672d77aae
#
_entry.id   6e4f98dd7eb20824eb0dcb5672d77aae
#
_cell.length_a   1.000
_cell.length_b   1.000
_cell.length_c   1.000
_cell.angle_alpha   90.00
_cell.angle_beta   90.00
_cell.angle_gamma   90.00
#
_symmetry.space_group_name_H-M   'P 1'
#
loop_
_entity.id
_entity.type
_entity.pdbx_description
1 polymer ?
#
loop_
_entity_poly.entity_id
_entity_poly.type
_entity_poly.pdbx_seq_one_letter_code
_entity_poly.pdbx_strand_id
1 'polypeptide(L)'
;MSKLSSQAQQEISTILNTIGYEKGRKQKRKIDFDDMLVSTYRLFLERPNLLKLWQKKYRYILIDEFQDINLVQYDVIRMLAEPENNLFIVGDDDQAIYSFRGSDPGIMRRFVSEYPDCRQVFLSENYRCGTSIVALAGKSIAQNLNRFEKRICAVKSTADCVTLKPYDSREEEMAALLTSIEAKKQ
;
A
#
# COMPACT_ATOMS: atom_id res chain seq x y z
N MET A 1 -32.50 31.83 -5.88
CA MET A 1 -31.30 31.09 -6.30
C MET A 1 -30.59 30.62 -5.05
N SER A 2 -30.68 29.33 -4.73
CA SER A 2 -30.01 28.74 -3.56
C SER A 2 -28.49 28.70 -3.82
N LYS A 3 -27.70 29.28 -2.92
CA LYS A 3 -26.23 29.15 -2.95
C LYS A 3 -25.87 27.69 -2.72
N LEU A 4 -25.03 27.15 -3.60
CA LEU A 4 -24.44 25.83 -3.41
C LEU A 4 -23.74 25.75 -2.05
N SER A 5 -23.81 24.59 -1.38
CA SER A 5 -23.06 24.37 -0.14
C SER A 5 -21.54 24.49 -0.41
N SER A 6 -20.77 24.84 0.63
CA SER A 6 -19.31 24.94 0.53
C SER A 6 -18.65 23.64 0.01
N GLN A 7 -19.20 22.48 0.41
CA GLN A 7 -18.76 21.16 -0.04
C GLN A 7 -19.00 20.97 -1.55
N ALA A 8 -20.19 21.31 -2.06
CA ALA A 8 -20.49 21.25 -3.49
C ALA A 8 -19.61 22.19 -4.32
N GLN A 9 -19.28 23.38 -3.80
CA GLN A 9 -18.35 24.31 -4.46
C GLN A 9 -16.95 23.72 -4.52
N GLN A 10 -16.49 23.03 -3.48
CA GLN A 10 -15.18 22.40 -3.44
C GLN A 10 -15.07 21.21 -4.38
N GLU A 11 -16.10 20.37 -4.47
CA GLU A 11 -16.19 19.27 -5.42
C GLU A 11 -16.16 19.75 -6.87
N ILE A 12 -16.94 20.78 -7.21
CA ILE A 12 -16.95 21.39 -8.55
C ILE A 12 -15.56 21.94 -8.90
N SER A 13 -14.91 22.63 -7.95
CA SER A 13 -13.55 23.16 -8.17
C SER A 13 -12.54 22.06 -8.43
N THR A 14 -12.62 20.95 -7.70
CA THR A 14 -11.76 19.77 -7.89
C THR A 14 -11.97 19.16 -9.28
N ILE A 15 -13.22 18.99 -9.72
CA ILE A 15 -13.55 18.44 -11.05
C ILE A 15 -13.01 19.37 -12.16
N LEU A 16 -13.21 20.68 -12.04
CA LEU A 16 -12.73 21.65 -13.05
C LEU A 16 -11.21 21.67 -13.14
N ASN A 17 -10.52 21.58 -12.00
CA ASN A 17 -9.05 21.51 -11.96
C ASN A 17 -8.55 20.22 -12.61
N THR A 18 -9.19 19.08 -12.35
CA THR A 18 -8.86 17.79 -12.96
C THR A 18 -9.03 17.84 -14.49
N ILE A 19 -10.15 18.40 -14.98
CA ILE A 19 -10.40 18.57 -16.43
C ILE A 19 -9.35 19.50 -17.07
N GLY A 20 -8.99 20.58 -16.40
CA GLY A 20 -7.96 21.51 -16.86
C GLY A 20 -6.59 20.86 -16.94
N TYR A 21 -6.21 20.07 -15.94
CA TYR A 21 -4.98 19.29 -15.90
C TYR A 21 -4.91 18.30 -17.06
N GLU A 22 -5.96 17.48 -17.23
CA GLU A 22 -6.07 16.48 -18.30
C GLU A 22 -5.90 17.12 -19.69
N LYS A 23 -6.59 18.23 -19.94
CA LYS A 23 -6.50 18.97 -21.21
C LYS A 23 -5.10 19.51 -21.46
N GLY A 24 -4.49 20.12 -20.45
CA GLY A 24 -3.12 20.65 -20.54
C GLY A 24 -2.08 19.56 -20.78
N ARG A 25 -2.22 18.43 -20.13
CA ARG A 25 -1.36 17.27 -20.28
C ARG A 25 -1.41 16.69 -21.70
N LYS A 26 -2.62 16.48 -22.23
CA LYS A 26 -2.83 15.99 -23.60
C LYS A 26 -2.26 16.97 -24.66
N GLN A 27 -2.46 18.26 -24.49
CA GLN A 27 -1.90 19.29 -25.38
C GLN A 27 -0.38 19.27 -25.41
N LYS A 28 0.26 19.06 -24.24
CA LYS A 28 1.71 18.99 -24.10
C LYS A 28 2.30 17.64 -24.45
N ARG A 29 1.48 16.64 -24.81
CA ARG A 29 1.89 15.25 -25.07
C ARG A 29 2.73 14.66 -23.93
N LYS A 30 2.36 14.97 -22.68
CA LYS A 30 2.99 14.44 -21.47
C LYS A 30 2.12 13.38 -20.84
N ILE A 31 2.74 12.44 -20.16
CA ILE A 31 2.10 11.40 -19.36
C ILE A 31 2.55 11.55 -17.90
N ASP A 32 1.70 11.22 -16.97
CA ASP A 32 2.00 11.07 -15.55
C ASP A 32 2.10 9.59 -15.16
N PHE A 33 2.32 9.32 -13.88
CA PHE A 33 2.45 7.93 -13.39
C PHE A 33 1.15 7.13 -13.57
N ASP A 34 0.00 7.75 -13.34
CA ASP A 34 -1.30 7.10 -13.51
C ASP A 34 -1.56 6.75 -14.98
N ASP A 35 -1.14 7.64 -15.89
CA ASP A 35 -1.21 7.37 -17.32
C ASP A 35 -0.36 6.18 -17.74
N MET A 36 0.85 6.05 -17.18
CA MET A 36 1.72 4.91 -17.51
C MET A 36 1.00 3.60 -17.18
N LEU A 37 0.35 3.54 -16.03
CA LEU A 37 -0.36 2.36 -15.57
C LEU A 37 -1.62 2.09 -16.41
N VAL A 38 -2.49 3.09 -16.53
CA VAL A 38 -3.77 2.96 -17.26
C VAL A 38 -3.54 2.71 -18.75
N SER A 39 -2.52 3.36 -19.34
CA SER A 39 -2.17 3.13 -20.75
C SER A 39 -1.61 1.73 -20.98
N THR A 40 -0.82 1.22 -20.03
CA THR A 40 -0.31 -0.16 -20.10
C THR A 40 -1.44 -1.17 -20.02
N TYR A 41 -2.35 -0.99 -19.08
CA TYR A 41 -3.55 -1.83 -18.95
C TYR A 41 -4.37 -1.86 -20.26
N ARG A 42 -4.69 -0.67 -20.80
CA ARG A 42 -5.43 -0.55 -22.08
C ARG A 42 -4.68 -1.17 -23.25
N LEU A 43 -3.37 -0.94 -23.33
CA LEU A 43 -2.52 -1.49 -24.38
C LEU A 43 -2.57 -3.02 -24.39
N PHE A 44 -2.54 -3.65 -23.22
CA PHE A 44 -2.61 -5.11 -23.12
C PHE A 44 -3.99 -5.64 -23.53
N LEU A 45 -5.07 -4.94 -23.19
CA LEU A 45 -6.43 -5.27 -23.66
C LEU A 45 -6.58 -5.14 -25.18
N GLU A 46 -6.09 -4.04 -25.75
CA GLU A 46 -6.26 -3.72 -27.17
C GLU A 46 -5.28 -4.48 -28.07
N ARG A 47 -4.15 -4.94 -27.54
CA ARG A 47 -3.04 -5.57 -28.28
C ARG A 47 -2.63 -6.91 -27.68
N PRO A 48 -3.46 -7.95 -27.74
CA PRO A 48 -3.16 -9.26 -27.15
C PRO A 48 -1.84 -9.89 -27.64
N ASN A 49 -1.44 -9.59 -28.88
CA ASN A 49 -0.16 -10.08 -29.41
C ASN A 49 1.04 -9.44 -28.68
N LEU A 50 0.92 -8.17 -28.30
CA LEU A 50 1.94 -7.50 -27.52
C LEU A 50 1.99 -8.07 -26.10
N LEU A 51 0.84 -8.28 -25.46
CA LEU A 51 0.77 -8.94 -24.17
C LEU A 51 1.48 -10.31 -24.19
N LYS A 52 1.22 -11.15 -25.20
CA LYS A 52 1.90 -12.44 -25.36
C LYS A 52 3.42 -12.34 -25.46
N LEU A 53 3.94 -11.28 -26.07
CA LEU A 53 5.39 -11.05 -26.10
C LEU A 53 5.95 -10.79 -24.69
N TRP A 54 5.24 -9.99 -23.88
CA TRP A 54 5.63 -9.69 -22.51
C TRP A 54 5.49 -10.92 -21.59
N GLN A 55 4.41 -11.70 -21.72
CA GLN A 55 4.21 -12.97 -21.02
C GLN A 55 5.36 -13.96 -21.29
N LYS A 56 5.79 -14.07 -22.55
CA LYS A 56 6.97 -14.91 -22.90
C LYS A 56 8.27 -14.41 -22.32
N LYS A 57 8.41 -13.09 -22.19
CA LYS A 57 9.63 -12.45 -21.65
C LYS A 57 9.72 -12.62 -20.13
N TYR A 58 8.61 -12.46 -19.43
CA TYR A 58 8.54 -12.52 -17.96
C TYR A 58 7.84 -13.79 -17.51
N ARG A 59 8.61 -14.86 -17.38
CA ARG A 59 8.11 -16.18 -17.01
C ARG A 59 7.85 -16.33 -15.52
N TYR A 60 8.45 -15.48 -14.69
CA TYR A 60 8.28 -15.42 -13.24
C TYR A 60 8.07 -13.97 -12.85
N ILE A 61 7.08 -13.69 -12.03
CA ILE A 61 6.72 -12.36 -11.56
C ILE A 61 6.76 -12.38 -10.04
N LEU A 62 7.67 -11.57 -9.50
CA LEU A 62 7.87 -11.41 -8.06
C LEU A 62 7.47 -9.99 -7.68
N ILE A 63 6.63 -9.85 -6.66
CA ILE A 63 6.10 -8.56 -6.24
C ILE A 63 6.31 -8.42 -4.74
N ASP A 64 7.01 -7.37 -4.37
CA ASP A 64 7.19 -6.95 -2.99
C ASP A 64 6.16 -5.88 -2.61
N GLU A 65 5.92 -5.72 -1.30
CA GLU A 65 4.96 -4.76 -0.74
C GLU A 65 3.57 -4.86 -1.39
N PHE A 66 3.12 -6.10 -1.62
CA PHE A 66 1.89 -6.38 -2.37
C PHE A 66 0.62 -5.75 -1.75
N GLN A 67 0.61 -5.42 -0.46
CA GLN A 67 -0.49 -4.74 0.21
C GLN A 67 -0.69 -3.29 -0.27
N ASP A 68 0.32 -2.69 -0.92
CA ASP A 68 0.30 -1.28 -1.33
C ASP A 68 -0.13 -1.06 -2.78
N ILE A 69 -0.37 -2.14 -3.53
CA ILE A 69 -0.81 -2.01 -4.92
C ILE A 69 -2.30 -1.66 -5.02
N ASN A 70 -2.67 -1.03 -6.12
CA ASN A 70 -4.07 -0.76 -6.47
C ASN A 70 -4.64 -1.82 -7.43
N LEU A 71 -5.95 -1.79 -7.66
CA LEU A 71 -6.63 -2.78 -8.49
C LEU A 71 -6.14 -2.80 -9.94
N VAL A 72 -5.79 -1.67 -10.53
CA VAL A 72 -5.28 -1.61 -11.92
C VAL A 72 -3.91 -2.26 -12.01
N GLN A 73 -3.03 -2.02 -11.01
CA GLN A 73 -1.74 -2.72 -10.91
C GLN A 73 -1.94 -4.23 -10.80
N TYR A 74 -2.87 -4.65 -9.96
CA TYR A 74 -3.20 -6.06 -9.81
C TYR A 74 -3.69 -6.70 -11.12
N ASP A 75 -4.57 -6.03 -11.85
CA ASP A 75 -5.07 -6.53 -13.14
C ASP A 75 -3.94 -6.64 -14.18
N VAL A 76 -3.03 -5.66 -14.26
CA VAL A 76 -1.85 -5.72 -15.14
C VAL A 76 -0.94 -6.89 -14.78
N ILE A 77 -0.73 -7.13 -13.47
CA ILE A 77 0.07 -8.26 -12.98
C ILE A 77 -0.56 -9.59 -13.42
N ARG A 78 -1.88 -9.75 -13.23
CA ARG A 78 -2.62 -10.94 -13.65
C ARG A 78 -2.51 -11.19 -15.14
N MET A 79 -2.75 -10.16 -15.96
CA MET A 79 -2.59 -10.25 -17.42
C MET A 79 -1.19 -10.71 -17.82
N LEU A 80 -0.15 -10.23 -17.15
CA LEU A 80 1.23 -10.65 -17.43
C LEU A 80 1.53 -12.08 -16.98
N ALA A 81 0.91 -12.53 -15.90
CA ALA A 81 1.17 -13.84 -15.31
C ALA A 81 0.52 -15.00 -16.09
N GLU A 82 -0.58 -14.75 -16.77
CA GLU A 82 -1.29 -15.75 -17.56
C GLU A 82 -0.45 -16.25 -18.75
N PRO A 83 -0.63 -17.51 -19.16
CA PRO A 83 -1.45 -18.54 -18.54
C PRO A 83 -0.73 -19.31 -17.42
N GLU A 84 0.60 -19.17 -17.24
CA GLU A 84 1.41 -19.99 -16.34
C GLU A 84 1.17 -19.67 -14.87
N ASN A 85 0.79 -18.43 -14.54
CA ASN A 85 0.55 -17.92 -13.19
C ASN A 85 1.73 -18.14 -12.23
N ASN A 86 2.96 -18.00 -12.72
CA ASN A 86 4.17 -18.07 -11.90
C ASN A 86 4.36 -16.78 -11.09
N LEU A 87 3.48 -16.60 -10.11
CA LEU A 87 3.45 -15.43 -9.23
C LEU A 87 4.04 -15.75 -7.87
N PHE A 88 4.90 -14.85 -7.39
CA PHE A 88 5.40 -14.85 -6.03
C PHE A 88 5.17 -13.46 -5.44
N ILE A 89 4.34 -13.37 -4.42
CA ILE A 89 4.02 -12.11 -3.76
C ILE A 89 4.57 -12.10 -2.33
N VAL A 90 5.06 -10.96 -1.91
CA VAL A 90 5.47 -10.68 -0.53
C VAL A 90 4.74 -9.44 -0.06
N GLY A 91 4.24 -9.47 1.16
CA GLY A 91 3.55 -8.32 1.73
C GLY A 91 3.08 -8.59 3.15
N ASP A 92 2.60 -7.55 3.79
CA ASP A 92 2.04 -7.60 5.14
C ASP A 92 0.77 -6.74 5.18
N ASP A 93 -0.39 -7.38 5.24
CA ASP A 93 -1.70 -6.72 5.27
C ASP A 93 -1.86 -5.79 6.49
N ASP A 94 -1.11 -6.02 7.57
CA ASP A 94 -1.08 -5.15 8.74
C ASP A 94 -0.33 -3.82 8.47
N GLN A 95 0.45 -3.75 7.40
CA GLN A 95 1.20 -2.56 6.97
C GLN A 95 0.51 -1.78 5.84
N ALA A 96 -0.70 -2.14 5.46
CA ALA A 96 -1.47 -1.47 4.41
C ALA A 96 -1.95 -0.07 4.85
N ILE A 97 -1.11 0.95 4.72
CA ILE A 97 -1.37 2.33 5.14
C ILE A 97 -1.57 3.32 3.97
N TYR A 98 -1.53 2.85 2.73
CA TYR A 98 -1.60 3.69 1.52
C TYR A 98 -2.98 3.68 0.84
N SER A 99 -4.06 3.38 1.57
CA SER A 99 -5.43 3.43 1.04
C SER A 99 -5.80 4.80 0.47
N PHE A 100 -5.26 5.90 1.02
CA PHE A 100 -5.42 7.26 0.49
C PHE A 100 -4.78 7.48 -0.90
N ARG A 101 -3.92 6.56 -1.36
CA ARG A 101 -3.36 6.49 -2.72
C ARG A 101 -4.06 5.47 -3.62
N GLY A 102 -5.19 4.92 -3.18
CA GLY A 102 -5.97 3.94 -3.93
C GLY A 102 -5.50 2.50 -3.78
N SER A 103 -4.59 2.19 -2.83
CA SER A 103 -4.30 0.80 -2.50
C SER A 103 -5.53 0.14 -1.86
N ASP A 104 -5.71 -1.15 -2.16
CA ASP A 104 -6.81 -1.94 -1.61
C ASP A 104 -6.28 -2.90 -0.53
N PRO A 105 -6.58 -2.67 0.77
CA PRO A 105 -6.15 -3.56 1.83
C PRO A 105 -6.65 -5.01 1.68
N GLY A 106 -7.71 -5.21 0.90
CA GLY A 106 -8.29 -6.51 0.59
C GLY A 106 -7.56 -7.30 -0.49
N ILE A 107 -6.61 -6.69 -1.21
CA ILE A 107 -6.01 -7.26 -2.42
C ILE A 107 -5.25 -8.58 -2.15
N MET A 108 -4.60 -8.71 -1.00
CA MET A 108 -3.91 -9.94 -0.62
C MET A 108 -4.90 -11.10 -0.39
N ARG A 109 -6.03 -10.82 0.25
CA ARG A 109 -7.09 -11.83 0.45
C ARG A 109 -7.76 -12.19 -0.85
N ARG A 110 -7.98 -11.21 -1.73
CA ARG A 110 -8.46 -11.44 -3.08
C ARG A 110 -7.53 -12.35 -3.87
N PHE A 111 -6.22 -12.12 -3.80
CA PHE A 111 -5.22 -12.99 -4.42
C PHE A 111 -5.35 -14.44 -3.95
N VAL A 112 -5.42 -14.68 -2.64
CA VAL A 112 -5.59 -16.04 -2.09
C VAL A 112 -6.91 -16.68 -2.55
N SER A 113 -7.97 -15.91 -2.68
CA SER A 113 -9.27 -16.39 -3.19
C SER A 113 -9.22 -16.74 -4.69
N GLU A 114 -8.50 -15.97 -5.48
CA GLU A 114 -8.36 -16.20 -6.95
C GLU A 114 -7.33 -17.28 -7.28
N TYR A 115 -6.36 -17.53 -6.39
CA TYR A 115 -5.34 -18.59 -6.51
C TYR A 115 -5.41 -19.56 -5.31
N PRO A 116 -6.44 -20.41 -5.24
CA PRO A 116 -6.67 -21.26 -4.05
C PRO A 116 -5.55 -22.28 -3.81
N ASP A 117 -4.81 -22.65 -4.86
CA ASP A 117 -3.68 -23.58 -4.79
C ASP A 117 -2.35 -22.87 -4.40
N CYS A 118 -2.37 -21.58 -4.14
CA CYS A 118 -1.16 -20.86 -3.75
C CYS A 118 -0.64 -21.33 -2.39
N ARG A 119 0.67 -21.56 -2.31
CA ARG A 119 1.32 -21.88 -1.04
C ARG A 119 1.53 -20.60 -0.24
N GLN A 120 0.95 -20.53 0.95
CA GLN A 120 1.16 -19.45 1.89
C GLN A 120 2.26 -19.78 2.89
N VAL A 121 3.18 -18.86 3.12
CA VAL A 121 4.24 -18.96 4.11
C VAL A 121 4.25 -17.68 4.95
N PHE A 122 4.22 -17.84 6.27
CA PHE A 122 4.29 -16.72 7.20
C PHE A 122 5.68 -16.64 7.82
N LEU A 123 6.31 -15.45 7.73
CA LEU A 123 7.55 -15.14 8.41
C LEU A 123 7.21 -14.64 9.82
N SER A 124 7.25 -15.54 10.79
CA SER A 124 6.81 -15.29 12.16
C SER A 124 7.90 -14.74 13.07
N GLU A 125 9.16 -14.82 12.68
CA GLU A 125 10.29 -14.37 13.48
C GLU A 125 10.67 -12.93 13.18
N ASN A 126 10.60 -12.06 14.21
CA ASN A 126 10.97 -10.65 14.11
C ASN A 126 12.39 -10.44 14.66
N TYR A 127 13.33 -10.17 13.76
CA TYR A 127 14.74 -9.89 14.08
C TYR A 127 15.03 -8.41 14.33
N ARG A 128 14.06 -7.53 14.07
CA ARG A 128 14.23 -6.06 14.16
C ARG A 128 14.00 -5.56 15.58
N CYS A 129 12.89 -5.93 16.19
CA CYS A 129 12.39 -5.36 17.44
C CYS A 129 12.52 -6.35 18.60
N GLY A 130 12.68 -5.80 19.82
CA GLY A 130 12.64 -6.58 21.05
C GLY A 130 11.23 -6.99 21.45
N THR A 131 11.16 -7.84 22.49
CA THR A 131 9.91 -8.49 22.94
C THR A 131 8.79 -7.52 23.31
N SER A 132 9.13 -6.41 23.99
CA SER A 132 8.13 -5.43 24.44
C SER A 132 7.48 -4.68 23.28
N ILE A 133 8.26 -4.31 22.25
CA ILE A 133 7.76 -3.63 21.05
C ILE A 133 6.86 -4.57 20.26
N VAL A 134 7.31 -5.81 20.00
CA VAL A 134 6.52 -6.81 19.27
C VAL A 134 5.21 -7.12 19.99
N ALA A 135 5.24 -7.27 21.31
CA ALA A 135 4.05 -7.54 22.10
C ALA A 135 3.04 -6.39 22.06
N LEU A 136 3.52 -5.13 22.16
CA LEU A 136 2.65 -3.96 22.09
C LEU A 136 2.04 -3.78 20.70
N ALA A 137 2.86 -3.88 19.65
CA ALA A 137 2.40 -3.82 18.27
C ALA A 137 1.35 -4.92 17.97
N GLY A 138 1.61 -6.14 18.44
CA GLY A 138 0.68 -7.26 18.29
C GLY A 138 -0.66 -7.00 18.99
N LYS A 139 -0.67 -6.41 20.19
CA LYS A 139 -1.91 -6.02 20.88
C LYS A 139 -2.68 -4.93 20.13
N SER A 140 -1.97 -3.95 19.58
CA SER A 140 -2.58 -2.86 18.80
C SER A 140 -3.23 -3.40 17.54
N ILE A 141 -2.51 -4.17 16.74
CA ILE A 141 -2.99 -4.66 15.45
C ILE A 141 -4.08 -5.73 15.59
N ALA A 142 -4.16 -6.43 16.72
CA ALA A 142 -5.21 -7.41 17.00
C ALA A 142 -6.63 -6.83 17.05
N GLN A 143 -6.75 -5.48 17.12
CA GLN A 143 -8.05 -4.80 17.03
C GLN A 143 -8.61 -4.84 15.60
N ASN A 144 -7.78 -5.04 14.59
CA ASN A 144 -8.21 -5.20 13.20
C ASN A 144 -8.76 -6.59 12.97
N LEU A 145 -10.05 -6.67 12.59
CA LEU A 145 -10.73 -7.96 12.37
C LEU A 145 -10.46 -8.54 10.98
N ASN A 146 -10.18 -7.70 10.00
CA ASN A 146 -10.02 -8.08 8.60
C ASN A 146 -8.54 -8.24 8.20
N ARG A 147 -7.84 -9.22 8.79
CA ARG A 147 -6.42 -9.49 8.56
C ARG A 147 -6.15 -10.99 8.49
N PHE A 148 -4.99 -11.36 7.94
CA PHE A 148 -4.51 -12.73 8.07
C PHE A 148 -4.14 -13.01 9.54
N GLU A 149 -4.53 -14.16 10.03
CA GLU A 149 -4.09 -14.59 11.36
C GLU A 149 -2.61 -14.97 11.30
N LYS A 150 -1.77 -14.24 12.04
CA LYS A 150 -0.33 -14.48 12.11
C LYS A 150 0.18 -14.21 13.53
N ARG A 151 1.13 -15.03 13.94
CA ARG A 151 1.78 -14.89 15.24
C ARG A 151 3.23 -14.44 15.01
N ILE A 152 3.54 -13.23 15.42
CA ILE A 152 4.89 -12.67 15.32
C ILE A 152 5.58 -12.81 16.66
N CYS A 153 6.80 -13.35 16.66
CA CYS A 153 7.65 -13.57 17.83
C CYS A 153 8.96 -12.80 17.67
N ALA A 154 9.36 -12.06 18.70
CA ALA A 154 10.67 -11.41 18.70
C ALA A 154 11.78 -12.46 18.92
N VAL A 155 12.82 -12.39 18.08
CA VAL A 155 14.05 -13.20 18.29
C VAL A 155 14.97 -12.54 19.32
N LYS A 156 14.99 -11.19 19.36
CA LYS A 156 15.75 -10.45 20.37
C LYS A 156 15.08 -10.52 21.73
N SER A 157 15.79 -11.02 22.71
CA SER A 157 15.32 -11.12 24.10
C SER A 157 15.45 -9.80 24.88
N THR A 158 15.87 -8.70 24.24
CA THR A 158 16.01 -7.40 24.90
C THR A 158 14.63 -6.87 25.30
N ALA A 159 14.48 -6.59 26.59
CA ALA A 159 13.33 -5.84 27.10
C ALA A 159 13.51 -4.36 26.75
N ASP A 160 13.03 -3.98 25.56
CA ASP A 160 12.98 -2.56 25.19
C ASP A 160 11.99 -1.85 26.10
N CYS A 161 12.37 -0.68 26.63
CA CYS A 161 11.47 0.13 27.44
C CYS A 161 10.50 0.87 26.50
N VAL A 162 9.23 0.51 26.53
CA VAL A 162 8.17 1.25 25.85
C VAL A 162 7.49 2.16 26.84
N THR A 163 7.53 3.46 26.61
CA THR A 163 6.94 4.48 27.48
C THR A 163 5.82 5.21 26.74
N LEU A 164 4.64 5.29 27.33
CA LEU A 164 3.55 6.13 26.89
C LEU A 164 3.59 7.46 27.65
N LYS A 165 3.66 8.56 26.89
CA LYS A 165 3.62 9.92 27.46
C LYS A 165 2.43 10.65 26.83
N PRO A 166 1.34 10.91 27.57
CA PRO A 166 0.28 11.76 27.10
C PRO A 166 0.71 13.23 27.16
N TYR A 167 0.20 14.03 26.22
CA TYR A 167 0.35 15.48 26.18
C TYR A 167 -0.99 16.13 25.93
N ASP A 168 -1.21 17.32 26.50
CA ASP A 168 -2.47 18.04 26.38
C ASP A 168 -2.59 18.82 25.06
N SER A 169 -1.43 19.07 24.40
CA SER A 169 -1.38 19.76 23.11
C SER A 169 -0.27 19.22 22.23
N ARG A 170 -0.40 19.48 20.92
CA ARG A 170 0.62 19.14 19.91
C ARG A 170 1.90 19.96 20.12
N GLU A 171 1.77 21.18 20.60
CA GLU A 171 2.88 22.08 20.89
C GLU A 171 3.74 21.53 22.03
N GLU A 172 3.11 21.02 23.09
CA GLU A 172 3.81 20.37 24.20
C GLU A 172 4.51 19.08 23.77
N GLU A 173 3.84 18.24 22.98
CA GLU A 173 4.43 17.02 22.42
C GLU A 173 5.70 17.37 21.62
N MET A 174 5.62 18.37 20.75
CA MET A 174 6.73 18.78 19.91
C MET A 174 7.90 19.35 20.74
N ALA A 175 7.63 20.19 21.73
CA ALA A 175 8.65 20.74 22.63
C ALA A 175 9.37 19.62 23.42
N ALA A 176 8.62 18.66 23.95
CA ALA A 176 9.17 17.52 24.67
C ALA A 176 10.02 16.61 23.78
N LEU A 177 9.60 16.41 22.53
CA LEU A 177 10.35 15.65 21.53
C LEU A 177 11.69 16.32 21.22
N LEU A 178 11.70 17.63 20.95
CA LEU A 178 12.92 18.40 20.69
C LEU A 178 13.90 18.33 21.86
N THR A 179 13.42 18.54 23.09
CA THR A 179 14.24 18.42 24.32
C THR A 179 14.84 17.03 24.44
N SER A 180 14.07 15.98 24.14
CA SER A 180 14.54 14.59 24.20
C SER A 180 15.62 14.29 23.15
N ILE A 181 15.51 14.87 21.96
CA ILE A 181 16.50 14.73 20.88
C ILE A 181 17.79 15.44 21.25
N GLU A 182 17.72 16.66 21.80
CA GLU A 182 18.87 17.43 22.22
C GLU A 182 19.66 16.74 23.35
N ALA A 183 18.95 16.17 24.33
CA ALA A 183 19.57 15.42 25.42
C ALA A 183 20.31 14.15 24.98
N LYS A 184 19.93 13.56 23.81
CA LYS A 184 20.59 12.38 23.26
C LYS A 184 21.76 12.69 22.33
N LYS A 185 22.01 13.96 22.00
CA LYS A 185 23.15 14.40 21.19
C LYS A 185 24.40 14.68 22.01
N GLN A 186 24.26 14.77 23.34
CA GLN A 186 25.34 14.88 24.31
C GLN A 186 25.80 13.48 24.75
#